data_bb92e6be42420e02ffcab2abbfe9b0cd
#
_entry.id   bb92e6be42420e02ffcab2abbfe9b0cd
#
_cell.length_a   1.000
_cell.length_b   1.000
_cell.length_c   1.000
_cell.angle_alpha   90.00
_cell.angle_beta   90.00
_cell.angle_gamma   90.00
#
_symmetry.space_group_name_H-M   'P 1'
#
loop_
_entity.id
_entity.type
_entity.pdbx_description
1 polymer ?
#
loop_
_entity_poly.entity_id
_entity_poly.type
_entity_poly.pdbx_seq_one_letter_code
_entity_poly.pdbx_strand_id
1 'polypeptide(L)'
;MSTRHDTGWDGIYHRYRPESLPWELGKPRRVLMELVDSGLVTSGKALDLCCGAGTNPIYMARKGFGVTAVDISDKAVEYAKEQAFRASVSINFLIADFLRLPFRSEEFDFAFDFGCFHHVEMTNRTAFIKGVHRVLKPKGTYLLACFSYKNGPAWNHFTKGQILEFFENYFQIKWIKHVSSREADDVTRYFYEVLMEKSFDQ
;
A
#
# COMPACT_ATOMS: atom_id res chain seq x y z
N MET A 1 30.59 1.30 11.93
CA MET A 1 29.27 0.79 12.34
C MET A 1 28.27 1.45 11.42
N SER A 2 27.71 0.70 10.46
CA SER A 2 26.64 1.20 9.58
C SER A 2 25.42 1.46 10.49
N THR A 3 24.95 2.67 10.52
CA THR A 3 23.74 3.02 11.26
C THR A 3 22.55 2.35 10.57
N ARG A 4 21.49 2.02 11.31
CA ARG A 4 20.24 1.42 10.78
C ARG A 4 19.65 2.19 9.58
N HIS A 5 20.05 3.44 9.41
CA HIS A 5 19.58 4.39 8.40
C HIS A 5 20.28 4.29 7.04
N ASP A 6 21.33 3.48 6.89
CA ASP A 6 22.15 3.47 5.66
C ASP A 6 21.73 2.42 4.64
N THR A 7 20.79 1.53 4.95
CA THR A 7 20.41 0.40 4.11
C THR A 7 18.91 0.27 3.92
N GLY A 8 18.50 -0.33 2.80
CA GLY A 8 17.08 -0.59 2.50
C GLY A 8 16.29 0.68 2.17
N TRP A 9 14.98 0.64 2.46
CA TRP A 9 14.04 1.71 2.14
C TRP A 9 14.36 3.02 2.87
N ASP A 10 14.77 2.91 4.13
CA ASP A 10 15.14 4.08 4.91
C ASP A 10 16.35 4.80 4.30
N GLY A 11 17.38 4.07 3.90
CA GLY A 11 18.53 4.64 3.20
C GLY A 11 18.17 5.35 1.88
N ILE A 12 17.13 4.89 1.19
CA ILE A 12 16.64 5.56 -0.03
C ILE A 12 16.04 6.93 0.31
N TYR A 13 15.13 7.01 1.28
CA TYR A 13 14.50 8.27 1.69
C TYR A 13 15.45 9.25 2.39
N HIS A 14 16.53 8.76 2.99
CA HIS A 14 17.61 9.63 3.50
C HIS A 14 18.48 10.22 2.39
N ARG A 15 18.68 9.46 1.31
CA ARG A 15 19.57 9.87 0.19
C ARG A 15 18.85 10.70 -0.87
N TYR A 16 17.58 10.42 -1.13
CA TYR A 16 16.82 11.04 -2.20
C TYR A 16 15.58 11.75 -1.66
N ARG A 17 15.27 12.90 -2.22
CA ARG A 17 13.99 13.56 -1.95
C ARG A 17 12.86 12.78 -2.58
N PRO A 18 11.66 12.72 -1.95
CA PRO A 18 10.52 11.99 -2.51
C PRO A 18 10.22 12.34 -3.97
N GLU A 19 10.28 13.62 -4.32
CA GLU A 19 9.95 14.11 -5.68
C GLU A 19 10.88 13.55 -6.77
N SER A 20 12.03 13.00 -6.39
CA SER A 20 12.97 12.34 -7.32
C SER A 20 12.80 10.82 -7.39
N LEU A 21 11.90 10.24 -6.59
CA LEU A 21 11.69 8.81 -6.54
C LEU A 21 10.68 8.36 -7.62
N PRO A 22 10.95 7.27 -8.36
CA PRO A 22 10.10 6.84 -9.47
C PRO A 22 8.62 6.64 -9.13
N TRP A 23 8.34 6.22 -7.90
CA TRP A 23 6.98 5.91 -7.43
C TRP A 23 6.23 7.13 -6.85
N GLU A 24 6.90 8.26 -6.66
CA GLU A 24 6.28 9.48 -6.12
C GLU A 24 5.76 10.37 -7.25
N LEU A 25 4.52 10.17 -7.64
CA LEU A 25 3.89 10.88 -8.75
C LEU A 25 3.42 12.30 -8.39
N GLY A 26 3.51 12.72 -7.13
CA GLY A 26 2.93 13.96 -6.63
C GLY A 26 1.39 14.03 -6.71
N LYS A 27 0.75 12.92 -7.07
CA LYS A 27 -0.70 12.74 -7.15
C LYS A 27 -1.12 11.35 -6.69
N PRO A 28 -2.32 11.19 -6.13
CA PRO A 28 -2.82 9.89 -5.69
C PRO A 28 -2.88 8.88 -6.84
N ARG A 29 -2.77 7.61 -6.52
CA ARG A 29 -2.88 6.54 -7.50
C ARG A 29 -4.29 6.52 -8.10
N ARG A 30 -4.35 6.39 -9.43
CA ARG A 30 -5.60 6.45 -10.19
C ARG A 30 -6.63 5.45 -9.70
N VAL A 31 -6.23 4.20 -9.47
CA VAL A 31 -7.12 3.15 -8.99
C VAL A 31 -7.74 3.48 -7.62
N LEU A 32 -6.97 4.12 -6.72
CA LEU A 32 -7.49 4.57 -5.43
C LEU A 32 -8.55 5.67 -5.61
N MET A 33 -8.27 6.65 -6.49
CA MET A 33 -9.23 7.72 -6.80
C MET A 33 -10.52 7.16 -7.40
N GLU A 34 -10.41 6.29 -8.42
CA GLU A 34 -11.57 5.65 -9.06
C GLU A 34 -12.41 4.87 -8.05
N LEU A 35 -11.76 4.13 -7.16
CA LEU A 35 -12.45 3.32 -6.15
C LEU A 35 -13.21 4.16 -5.13
N VAL A 36 -12.58 5.22 -4.63
CA VAL A 36 -13.19 6.14 -3.65
C VAL A 36 -14.28 7.00 -4.30
N ASP A 37 -14.01 7.57 -5.48
CA ASP A 37 -14.96 8.46 -6.17
C ASP A 37 -16.18 7.70 -6.71
N SER A 38 -16.08 6.41 -6.99
CA SER A 38 -17.21 5.57 -7.37
C SER A 38 -18.11 5.15 -6.19
N GLY A 39 -17.68 5.39 -4.96
CA GLY A 39 -18.40 4.97 -3.76
C GLY A 39 -18.31 3.46 -3.46
N LEU A 40 -17.44 2.72 -4.16
CA LEU A 40 -17.19 1.30 -3.87
C LEU A 40 -16.50 1.11 -2.52
N VAL A 41 -15.75 2.11 -2.07
CA VAL A 41 -15.22 2.22 -0.72
C VAL A 41 -15.69 3.53 -0.14
N THR A 42 -16.44 3.44 0.94
CA THR A 42 -16.99 4.60 1.65
C THR A 42 -16.08 5.03 2.80
N SER A 43 -16.34 6.21 3.37
CA SER A 43 -15.61 6.70 4.54
C SER A 43 -15.66 5.71 5.70
N GLY A 44 -14.54 5.58 6.40
CA GLY A 44 -14.34 4.65 7.53
C GLY A 44 -12.89 4.72 7.97
N LYS A 45 -12.43 3.74 8.73
CA LYS A 45 -11.02 3.62 9.11
C LYS A 45 -10.24 2.97 7.97
N ALA A 46 -9.27 3.68 7.42
CA ALA A 46 -8.39 3.20 6.35
C ALA A 46 -6.96 2.99 6.83
N LEU A 47 -6.32 1.93 6.34
CA LEU A 47 -4.91 1.63 6.54
C LEU A 47 -4.17 1.75 5.20
N ASP A 48 -3.17 2.61 5.13
CA ASP A 48 -2.23 2.66 4.00
C ASP A 48 -0.94 1.94 4.38
N LEU A 49 -0.62 0.90 3.64
CA LEU A 49 0.57 0.06 3.83
C LEU A 49 1.71 0.58 2.95
N CYS A 50 2.88 0.84 3.57
CA CYS A 50 4.05 1.43 2.89
C CYS A 50 3.70 2.78 2.23
N CYS A 51 3.27 3.72 3.07
CA CYS A 51 2.67 4.98 2.62
C CYS A 51 3.64 5.96 1.93
N GLY A 52 4.95 5.69 1.98
CA GLY A 52 5.97 6.57 1.41
C GLY A 52 5.84 8.01 1.93
N ALA A 53 5.91 8.98 1.04
CA ALA A 53 5.79 10.40 1.37
C ALA A 53 4.35 10.89 1.61
N GLY A 54 3.36 10.00 1.65
CA GLY A 54 2.03 10.31 2.15
C GLY A 54 1.01 10.79 1.11
N THR A 55 1.30 10.71 -0.18
CA THR A 55 0.40 11.21 -1.22
C THR A 55 -0.98 10.54 -1.22
N ASN A 56 -1.04 9.21 -1.09
CA ASN A 56 -2.29 8.46 -1.05
C ASN A 56 -3.07 8.67 0.26
N PRO A 57 -2.47 8.56 1.46
CA PRO A 57 -3.21 8.76 2.71
C PRO A 57 -3.73 10.19 2.86
N ILE A 58 -3.04 11.21 2.33
CA ILE A 58 -3.53 12.58 2.30
C ILE A 58 -4.82 12.69 1.45
N TYR A 59 -4.85 12.04 0.30
CA TYR A 59 -6.06 11.99 -0.53
C TYR A 59 -7.21 11.31 0.22
N MET A 60 -6.99 10.15 0.83
CA MET A 60 -8.03 9.46 1.60
C MET A 60 -8.55 10.31 2.77
N ALA A 61 -7.66 11.01 3.50
CA ALA A 61 -8.06 11.90 4.59
C ALA A 61 -8.94 13.06 4.09
N ARG A 62 -8.61 13.66 2.93
CA ARG A 62 -9.44 14.68 2.29
C ARG A 62 -10.82 14.17 1.84
N LYS A 63 -10.95 12.87 1.61
CA LYS A 63 -12.22 12.20 1.29
C LYS A 63 -13.00 11.74 2.52
N GLY A 64 -12.53 12.09 3.74
CA GLY A 64 -13.24 11.85 4.99
C GLY A 64 -12.94 10.51 5.66
N PHE A 65 -11.90 9.78 5.22
CA PHE A 65 -11.44 8.59 5.92
C PHE A 65 -10.67 8.95 7.19
N GLY A 66 -10.84 8.16 8.25
CA GLY A 66 -9.95 8.13 9.40
C GLY A 66 -8.70 7.32 9.06
N VAL A 67 -7.65 7.98 8.58
CA VAL A 67 -6.49 7.30 7.99
C VAL A 67 -5.42 7.00 9.03
N THR A 68 -4.96 5.76 9.03
CA THR A 68 -3.68 5.34 9.61
C THR A 68 -2.76 4.92 8.46
N ALA A 69 -1.51 5.38 8.48
CA ALA A 69 -0.54 5.12 7.43
C ALA A 69 0.78 4.62 8.05
N VAL A 70 1.32 3.54 7.50
CA VAL A 70 2.55 2.93 8.02
C VAL A 70 3.63 2.89 6.95
N ASP A 71 4.86 3.11 7.39
CA ASP A 71 6.05 2.85 6.58
C ASP A 71 7.18 2.36 7.51
N ILE A 72 8.15 1.63 6.97
CA ILE A 72 9.31 1.19 7.74
C ILE A 72 10.37 2.28 7.85
N SER A 73 10.39 3.22 6.91
CA SER A 73 11.31 4.35 6.88
C SER A 73 10.80 5.49 7.77
N ASP A 74 11.60 5.88 8.76
CA ASP A 74 11.32 7.03 9.60
C ASP A 74 11.32 8.33 8.77
N LYS A 75 12.23 8.41 7.78
CA LYS A 75 12.32 9.56 6.89
C LYS A 75 11.14 9.70 5.96
N ALA A 76 10.61 8.59 5.42
CA ALA A 76 9.36 8.61 4.65
C ALA A 76 8.20 9.14 5.51
N VAL A 77 8.07 8.63 6.74
CA VAL A 77 7.04 9.08 7.70
C VAL A 77 7.20 10.56 8.07
N GLU A 78 8.44 11.05 8.22
CA GLU A 78 8.70 12.48 8.45
C GLU A 78 8.18 13.32 7.28
N TYR A 79 8.53 12.99 6.05
CA TYR A 79 8.00 13.65 4.84
C TYR A 79 6.47 13.60 4.78
N ALA A 80 5.89 12.44 5.03
CA ALA A 80 4.45 12.27 5.00
C ALA A 80 3.73 13.17 6.03
N LYS A 81 4.27 13.30 7.24
CA LYS A 81 3.75 14.21 8.27
C LYS A 81 3.82 15.67 7.84
N GLU A 82 4.94 16.10 7.24
CA GLU A 82 5.07 17.47 6.73
C GLU A 82 4.06 17.75 5.61
N GLN A 83 3.87 16.81 4.67
CA GLN A 83 2.90 16.96 3.59
C GLN A 83 1.46 17.01 4.12
N ALA A 84 1.11 16.16 5.09
CA ALA A 84 -0.20 16.16 5.72
C ALA A 84 -0.47 17.50 6.46
N PHE A 85 0.53 18.04 7.17
CA PHE A 85 0.43 19.35 7.81
C PHE A 85 0.17 20.45 6.78
N ARG A 86 0.92 20.49 5.67
CA ARG A 86 0.71 21.46 4.57
C ARG A 86 -0.66 21.30 3.91
N ALA A 87 -1.16 20.07 3.87
CA ALA A 87 -2.48 19.74 3.32
C ALA A 87 -3.64 20.01 4.29
N SER A 88 -3.35 20.40 5.54
CA SER A 88 -4.32 20.63 6.62
C SER A 88 -5.21 19.41 6.90
N VAL A 89 -4.63 18.21 6.85
CA VAL A 89 -5.32 16.94 7.19
C VAL A 89 -4.68 16.26 8.38
N SER A 90 -5.49 15.51 9.14
CA SER A 90 -5.02 14.71 10.27
C SER A 90 -4.93 13.24 9.86
N ILE A 91 -3.75 12.65 10.01
CA ILE A 91 -3.45 11.25 9.69
C ILE A 91 -2.59 10.66 10.81
N ASN A 92 -2.90 9.44 11.23
CA ASN A 92 -2.09 8.71 12.19
C ASN A 92 -0.94 8.01 11.47
N PHE A 93 0.26 8.61 11.48
CA PHE A 93 1.46 8.01 10.89
C PHE A 93 2.28 7.22 11.90
N LEU A 94 2.66 5.98 11.54
CA LEU A 94 3.48 5.10 12.37
C LEU A 94 4.67 4.54 11.58
N ILE A 95 5.80 4.48 12.26
CA ILE A 95 6.94 3.69 11.77
C ILE A 95 6.69 2.25 12.19
N ALA A 96 6.41 1.36 11.24
CA ALA A 96 6.08 -0.02 11.53
C ALA A 96 6.49 -0.97 10.40
N ASP A 97 6.85 -2.20 10.79
CA ASP A 97 7.04 -3.31 9.87
C ASP A 97 5.67 -3.90 9.50
N PHE A 98 5.36 -3.94 8.21
CA PHE A 98 4.11 -4.51 7.70
C PHE A 98 3.94 -6.01 8.03
N LEU A 99 5.01 -6.72 8.35
CA LEU A 99 4.95 -8.12 8.82
C LEU A 99 4.46 -8.21 10.28
N ARG A 100 4.49 -7.12 11.02
CA ARG A 100 4.15 -7.04 12.44
C ARG A 100 3.27 -5.83 12.73
N LEU A 101 2.15 -5.72 12.00
CA LEU A 101 1.21 -4.61 12.15
C LEU A 101 0.72 -4.49 13.61
N PRO A 102 0.98 -3.34 14.28
CA PRO A 102 0.70 -3.15 15.71
C PRO A 102 -0.76 -2.76 15.98
N PHE A 103 -1.70 -3.34 15.23
CA PHE A 103 -3.12 -3.03 15.30
C PHE A 103 -3.91 -4.22 15.85
N ARG A 104 -5.07 -3.91 16.41
CA ARG A 104 -6.04 -4.92 16.83
C ARG A 104 -6.59 -5.66 15.61
N SER A 105 -7.13 -6.85 15.85
CA SER A 105 -7.94 -7.52 14.83
C SER A 105 -9.19 -6.68 14.55
N GLU A 106 -9.61 -6.68 13.30
CA GLU A 106 -10.87 -6.05 12.86
C GLU A 106 -10.95 -4.54 13.15
N GLU A 107 -9.86 -3.83 12.95
CA GLU A 107 -9.79 -2.40 13.22
C GLU A 107 -10.17 -1.54 12.01
N PHE A 108 -9.86 -1.97 10.77
CA PHE A 108 -9.98 -1.18 9.56
C PHE A 108 -11.11 -1.64 8.65
N ASP A 109 -11.79 -0.68 8.02
CA ASP A 109 -12.80 -0.92 7.01
C ASP A 109 -12.17 -1.12 5.62
N PHE A 110 -11.02 -0.48 5.38
CA PHE A 110 -10.30 -0.49 4.12
C PHE A 110 -8.79 -0.57 4.35
N ALA A 111 -8.09 -1.37 3.55
CA ALA A 111 -6.63 -1.36 3.46
C ALA A 111 -6.19 -1.08 2.02
N PHE A 112 -5.13 -0.31 1.87
CA PHE A 112 -4.52 0.03 0.60
C PHE A 112 -3.04 -0.32 0.59
N ASP A 113 -2.59 -0.96 -0.49
CA ASP A 113 -1.20 -1.29 -0.76
C ASP A 113 -0.88 -0.99 -2.22
N PHE A 114 -0.05 -0.01 -2.45
CA PHE A 114 0.51 0.23 -3.77
C PHE A 114 2.04 0.07 -3.73
N GLY A 115 2.49 -1.15 -4.05
CA GLY A 115 3.92 -1.40 -4.20
C GLY A 115 4.61 -2.07 -3.01
N CYS A 116 3.89 -2.40 -1.92
CA CYS A 116 4.45 -3.07 -0.76
C CYS A 116 4.63 -4.58 -1.00
N PHE A 117 3.56 -5.27 -1.40
CA PHE A 117 3.52 -6.74 -1.50
C PHE A 117 4.61 -7.33 -2.41
N HIS A 118 4.95 -6.66 -3.51
CA HIS A 118 5.99 -7.17 -4.40
C HIS A 118 7.42 -7.01 -3.84
N HIS A 119 7.60 -6.31 -2.72
CA HIS A 119 8.85 -6.27 -1.98
C HIS A 119 8.89 -7.26 -0.82
N VAL A 120 7.78 -7.96 -0.54
CA VAL A 120 7.73 -9.01 0.48
C VAL A 120 8.43 -10.27 -0.02
N GLU A 121 9.43 -10.74 0.72
CA GLU A 121 10.09 -12.01 0.42
C GLU A 121 9.09 -13.17 0.42
N MET A 122 9.32 -14.15 -0.45
CA MET A 122 8.41 -15.28 -0.66
C MET A 122 8.03 -15.99 0.65
N THR A 123 9.00 -16.21 1.53
CA THR A 123 8.81 -16.86 2.83
C THR A 123 7.89 -16.07 3.78
N ASN A 124 7.76 -14.77 3.58
CA ASN A 124 7.00 -13.86 4.44
C ASN A 124 5.63 -13.49 3.87
N ARG A 125 5.32 -13.84 2.60
CA ARG A 125 4.06 -13.44 1.93
C ARG A 125 2.81 -13.91 2.67
N THR A 126 2.80 -15.16 3.13
CA THR A 126 1.66 -15.68 3.91
C THR A 126 1.48 -14.92 5.23
N ALA A 127 2.57 -14.59 5.92
CA ALA A 127 2.50 -13.80 7.16
C ALA A 127 1.96 -12.38 6.90
N PHE A 128 2.41 -11.74 5.81
CA PHE A 128 1.89 -10.45 5.36
C PHE A 128 0.39 -10.51 5.09
N ILE A 129 -0.07 -11.47 4.28
CA ILE A 129 -1.48 -11.64 3.91
C ILE A 129 -2.35 -11.86 5.15
N LYS A 130 -1.93 -12.75 6.07
CA LYS A 130 -2.60 -12.98 7.35
C LYS A 130 -2.65 -11.72 8.21
N GLY A 131 -1.58 -10.91 8.20
CA GLY A 131 -1.53 -9.63 8.91
C GLY A 131 -2.58 -8.66 8.40
N VAL A 132 -2.68 -8.46 7.07
CA VAL A 132 -3.70 -7.61 6.45
C VAL A 132 -5.11 -8.14 6.69
N HIS A 133 -5.33 -9.45 6.51
CA HIS A 133 -6.61 -10.10 6.79
C HIS A 133 -7.05 -9.89 8.23
N ARG A 134 -6.15 -10.08 9.20
CA ARG A 134 -6.42 -9.92 10.63
C ARG A 134 -6.90 -8.51 10.99
N VAL A 135 -6.25 -7.49 10.46
CA VAL A 135 -6.56 -6.10 10.82
C VAL A 135 -7.80 -5.54 10.13
N LEU A 136 -8.25 -6.16 9.05
CA LEU A 136 -9.50 -5.79 8.38
C LEU A 136 -10.71 -6.34 9.14
N LYS A 137 -11.77 -5.54 9.22
CA LYS A 137 -13.09 -5.95 9.72
C LYS A 137 -13.71 -7.02 8.80
N PRO A 138 -14.68 -7.79 9.29
CA PRO A 138 -15.53 -8.61 8.42
C PRO A 138 -16.09 -7.77 7.27
N LYS A 139 -16.00 -8.27 6.03
CA LYS A 139 -16.31 -7.53 4.77
C LYS A 139 -15.44 -6.30 4.51
N GLY A 140 -14.40 -6.08 5.30
CA GLY A 140 -13.40 -5.03 5.02
C GLY A 140 -12.73 -5.28 3.68
N THR A 141 -12.40 -4.21 2.99
CA THR A 141 -11.91 -4.24 1.62
C THR A 141 -10.39 -4.05 1.57
N TYR A 142 -9.71 -4.78 0.71
CA TYR A 142 -8.29 -4.63 0.44
C TYR A 142 -8.04 -4.31 -1.03
N LEU A 143 -7.43 -3.17 -1.30
CA LEU A 143 -6.95 -2.79 -2.63
C LEU A 143 -5.43 -2.98 -2.69
N LEU A 144 -5.00 -3.93 -3.51
CA LEU A 144 -3.60 -4.24 -3.76
C LEU A 144 -3.21 -3.79 -5.16
N ALA A 145 -2.05 -3.16 -5.30
CA ALA A 145 -1.37 -3.00 -6.59
C ALA A 145 0.05 -3.56 -6.50
N CYS A 146 0.35 -4.59 -7.27
CA CYS A 146 1.65 -5.24 -7.30
C CYS A 146 2.19 -5.40 -8.72
N PHE A 147 3.51 -5.52 -8.86
CA PHE A 147 4.15 -5.67 -10.17
C PHE A 147 3.68 -6.91 -10.92
N SER A 148 3.42 -6.71 -12.21
CA SER A 148 3.11 -7.74 -13.17
C SER A 148 4.38 -8.34 -13.78
N TYR A 149 4.30 -9.59 -14.22
CA TYR A 149 5.37 -10.30 -14.96
C TYR A 149 5.86 -9.54 -16.20
N LYS A 150 5.08 -8.63 -16.74
CA LYS A 150 5.48 -7.80 -17.90
C LYS A 150 6.62 -6.82 -17.61
N ASN A 151 6.93 -6.57 -16.34
CA ASN A 151 8.10 -5.75 -15.98
C ASN A 151 9.44 -6.48 -16.18
N GLY A 152 9.39 -7.77 -16.55
CA GLY A 152 10.58 -8.58 -16.77
C GLY A 152 11.21 -9.15 -15.48
N PRO A 153 12.25 -9.97 -15.61
CA PRO A 153 12.79 -10.77 -14.51
C PRO A 153 13.62 -9.99 -13.48
N ALA A 154 13.94 -8.72 -13.76
CA ALA A 154 14.71 -7.88 -12.84
C ALA A 154 13.93 -7.46 -11.59
N TRP A 155 12.60 -7.65 -11.58
CA TRP A 155 11.71 -7.23 -10.51
C TRP A 155 10.95 -8.42 -9.94
N ASN A 156 10.72 -8.43 -8.63
CA ASN A 156 9.71 -9.31 -8.06
C ASN A 156 8.37 -8.99 -8.70
N HIS A 157 7.77 -9.98 -9.33
CA HIS A 157 6.54 -9.81 -10.10
C HIS A 157 5.63 -11.02 -9.94
N PHE A 158 4.38 -10.84 -10.36
CA PHE A 158 3.35 -11.86 -10.25
C PHE A 158 2.67 -12.13 -11.58
N THR A 159 2.18 -13.34 -11.75
CA THR A 159 1.13 -13.69 -12.70
C THR A 159 -0.24 -13.60 -12.01
N LYS A 160 -1.31 -13.52 -12.79
CA LYS A 160 -2.67 -13.55 -12.25
C LYS A 160 -2.93 -14.83 -11.44
N GLY A 161 -2.42 -15.99 -11.90
CA GLY A 161 -2.57 -17.27 -11.20
C GLY A 161 -1.93 -17.25 -9.80
N GLN A 162 -0.72 -16.71 -9.68
CA GLN A 162 -0.05 -16.56 -8.39
C GLN A 162 -0.82 -15.64 -7.43
N ILE A 163 -1.42 -14.56 -7.93
CA ILE A 163 -2.24 -13.68 -7.10
C ILE A 163 -3.46 -14.44 -6.55
N LEU A 164 -4.15 -15.20 -7.40
CA LEU A 164 -5.28 -16.04 -6.97
C LEU A 164 -4.83 -17.02 -5.88
N GLU A 165 -3.76 -17.79 -6.13
CA GLU A 165 -3.21 -18.78 -5.19
C GLU A 165 -2.85 -18.17 -3.81
N PHE A 166 -2.28 -16.97 -3.78
CA PHE A 166 -1.92 -16.30 -2.53
C PHE A 166 -3.13 -15.82 -1.72
N PHE A 167 -4.15 -15.29 -2.40
CA PHE A 167 -5.19 -14.51 -1.73
C PHE A 167 -6.54 -15.20 -1.60
N GLU A 168 -6.89 -16.18 -2.46
CA GLU A 168 -8.24 -16.80 -2.51
C GLU A 168 -8.66 -17.49 -1.21
N ASN A 169 -7.71 -17.98 -0.41
CA ASN A 169 -8.00 -18.61 0.89
C ASN A 169 -8.33 -17.59 2.01
N TYR A 170 -8.06 -16.32 1.79
CA TYR A 170 -8.22 -15.26 2.80
C TYR A 170 -9.23 -14.21 2.37
N PHE A 171 -9.38 -14.02 1.05
CA PHE A 171 -10.17 -12.93 0.49
C PHE A 171 -11.06 -13.42 -0.66
N GLN A 172 -12.25 -12.87 -0.75
CA GLN A 172 -13.05 -12.94 -1.96
C GLN A 172 -12.55 -11.89 -2.95
N ILE A 173 -11.97 -12.32 -4.06
CA ILE A 173 -11.49 -11.43 -5.11
C ILE A 173 -12.69 -10.89 -5.89
N LYS A 174 -12.89 -9.57 -5.86
CA LYS A 174 -13.98 -8.90 -6.60
C LYS A 174 -13.59 -8.65 -8.06
N TRP A 175 -12.35 -8.22 -8.28
CA TRP A 175 -11.79 -8.07 -9.63
C TRP A 175 -10.25 -8.03 -9.60
N ILE A 176 -9.65 -8.39 -10.73
CA ILE A 176 -8.22 -8.22 -11.03
C ILE A 176 -8.13 -7.50 -12.37
N LYS A 177 -7.47 -6.34 -12.39
CA LYS A 177 -7.15 -5.57 -13.60
C LYS A 177 -5.66 -5.66 -13.88
N HIS A 178 -5.28 -5.80 -15.15
CA HIS A 178 -3.89 -5.72 -15.59
C HIS A 178 -3.70 -4.38 -16.28
N VAL A 179 -2.91 -3.50 -15.70
CA VAL A 179 -2.79 -2.10 -16.11
C VAL A 179 -1.33 -1.71 -16.32
N SER A 180 -1.12 -0.57 -16.98
CA SER A 180 0.17 0.10 -17.05
C SER A 180 0.07 1.50 -16.44
N SER A 181 1.15 1.93 -15.81
CA SER A 181 1.32 3.27 -15.26
C SER A 181 2.65 3.83 -15.73
N ARG A 182 2.64 5.10 -16.16
CA ARG A 182 3.87 5.85 -16.42
C ARG A 182 4.30 6.47 -15.10
N GLU A 183 5.44 6.04 -14.60
CA GLU A 183 5.96 6.48 -13.31
C GLU A 183 6.76 7.80 -13.44
N ALA A 184 7.20 8.36 -12.31
CA ALA A 184 7.85 9.67 -12.29
C ALA A 184 9.19 9.73 -13.04
N ASP A 185 9.85 8.58 -13.22
CA ASP A 185 11.07 8.43 -14.04
C ASP A 185 10.80 8.23 -15.53
N ASP A 186 9.56 8.46 -15.97
CA ASP A 186 9.10 8.33 -17.35
C ASP A 186 9.11 6.89 -17.89
N VAL A 187 9.29 5.90 -17.00
CA VAL A 187 9.26 4.48 -17.34
C VAL A 187 7.84 3.94 -17.17
N THR A 188 7.36 3.19 -18.17
CA THR A 188 6.09 2.48 -18.06
C THR A 188 6.28 1.19 -17.28
N ARG A 189 5.53 1.04 -16.19
CA ARG A 189 5.49 -0.19 -15.38
C ARG A 189 4.11 -0.82 -15.44
N TYR A 190 4.07 -2.13 -15.31
CA TYR A 190 2.85 -2.92 -15.38
C TYR A 190 2.49 -3.46 -14.00
N PHE A 191 1.21 -3.32 -13.65
CA PHE A 191 0.68 -3.74 -12.35
C PHE A 191 -0.52 -4.66 -12.52
N TYR A 192 -0.71 -5.52 -11.53
CA TYR A 192 -2.03 -6.04 -11.22
C TYR A 192 -2.63 -5.17 -10.12
N GLU A 193 -3.80 -4.62 -10.38
CA GLU A 193 -4.65 -3.98 -9.41
C GLU A 193 -5.75 -4.97 -9.01
N VAL A 194 -5.89 -5.22 -7.72
CA VAL A 194 -6.76 -6.27 -7.19
C VAL A 194 -7.63 -5.71 -6.08
N LEU A 195 -8.93 -5.75 -6.25
CA LEU A 195 -9.88 -5.45 -5.19
C LEU A 195 -10.38 -6.74 -4.57
N MET A 196 -10.29 -6.82 -3.26
CA MET A 196 -10.64 -7.99 -2.47
C MET A 196 -11.48 -7.60 -1.27
N GLU A 197 -12.31 -8.52 -0.79
CA GLU A 197 -13.08 -8.38 0.44
C GLU A 197 -12.68 -9.50 1.40
N LYS A 198 -12.49 -9.18 2.67
CA LYS A 198 -12.17 -10.16 3.71
C LYS A 198 -13.21 -11.27 3.73
N SER A 199 -12.77 -12.52 3.50
CA SER A 199 -13.61 -13.70 3.70
C SER A 199 -13.86 -13.93 5.18
N PHE A 200 -15.00 -14.55 5.51
CA PHE A 200 -15.23 -15.02 6.87
C PHE A 200 -14.23 -16.14 7.19
N ASP A 201 -13.70 -16.14 8.42
CA ASP A 201 -12.92 -17.27 8.91
C ASP A 201 -13.79 -18.54 8.83
N GLN A 202 -13.30 -19.55 8.09
CA GLN A 202 -13.93 -20.88 8.02
C GLN A 202 -13.59 -21.68 9.26
#